data_6f18020430d5580ea54b24f95657ddd3
#
_entry.id   6f18020430d5580ea54b24f95657ddd3
#
_cell.length_a   1.000
_cell.length_b   1.000
_cell.length_c   1.000
_cell.angle_alpha   90.00
_cell.angle_beta   90.00
_cell.angle_gamma   90.00
#
_symmetry.space_group_name_H-M   'P 1'
#
loop_
_entity.id
_entity.type
_entity.pdbx_description
1 polymer ?
#
loop_
_entity_poly.entity_id
_entity_poly.type
_entity_poly.pdbx_seq_one_letter_code
_entity_poly.pdbx_strand_id
1 'polypeptide(L)'
;LKELNPSKITYIESESSRIGSLQIPASLWTLMKDSPVIEIDVPINERADYLIKEYQHFIKDQNLLILKLSKVKHLIPQKLYDHWLKLISDEKYKDFVLSILENHYDRAYSNSRKKTYTQETENTYQVEKVSKSEFTRLAKTLA
;
A
#
# COMPACT_ATOMS: atom_id res chain seq x y z
N LEU A 1 2.63 23.84 -2.27
CA LEU A 1 1.76 24.47 -1.25
C LEU A 1 1.03 25.73 -1.73
N LYS A 2 1.56 26.44 -2.74
CA LYS A 2 0.90 27.66 -3.28
C LYS A 2 -0.48 27.39 -3.92
N GLU A 3 -0.77 26.13 -4.27
CA GLU A 3 -2.04 25.73 -4.92
C GLU A 3 -3.07 25.17 -3.94
N LEU A 4 -2.71 25.01 -2.65
CA LEU A 4 -3.64 24.51 -1.64
C LEU A 4 -4.53 25.64 -1.12
N ASN A 5 -5.83 25.38 -1.09
CA ASN A 5 -6.78 26.32 -0.51
C ASN A 5 -6.82 26.13 1.02
N PRO A 6 -6.40 27.14 1.82
CA PRO A 6 -6.34 27.00 3.27
C PRO A 6 -7.73 26.85 3.95
N SER A 7 -8.81 27.13 3.21
CA SER A 7 -10.19 26.95 3.71
C SER A 7 -10.77 25.57 3.41
N LYS A 8 -9.99 24.68 2.81
CA LYS A 8 -10.42 23.31 2.47
C LYS A 8 -9.53 22.26 3.09
N ILE A 9 -10.12 21.12 3.43
CA ILE A 9 -9.37 19.95 3.87
C ILE A 9 -8.51 19.43 2.70
N THR A 10 -7.27 19.10 3.01
CA THR A 10 -6.35 18.47 2.06
C THR A 10 -6.04 17.06 2.54
N TYR A 11 -6.40 16.06 1.76
CA TYR A 11 -6.07 14.66 2.03
C TYR A 11 -4.67 14.35 1.50
N ILE A 12 -3.86 13.69 2.33
CA ILE A 12 -2.48 13.32 2.01
C ILE A 12 -2.31 11.84 2.33
N GLU A 13 -1.64 11.11 1.44
CA GLU A 13 -1.28 9.72 1.70
C GLU A 13 -0.31 9.61 2.88
N SER A 14 -0.56 8.61 3.75
CA SER A 14 0.13 8.46 5.04
C SER A 14 1.27 7.43 5.06
N GLU A 15 1.74 6.94 3.89
CA GLU A 15 2.66 5.80 3.86
C GLU A 15 4.05 6.14 4.40
N SER A 16 4.68 7.21 3.94
CA SER A 16 6.07 7.52 4.26
C SER A 16 6.40 9.01 4.21
N SER A 17 7.39 9.42 5.02
CA SER A 17 8.01 10.75 4.89
C SER A 17 8.91 10.88 3.67
N ARG A 18 9.15 9.80 2.90
CA ARG A 18 9.99 9.78 1.70
C ARG A 18 9.17 9.47 0.46
N ILE A 19 9.40 10.27 -0.58
CA ILE A 19 8.81 10.08 -1.92
C ILE A 19 9.99 9.94 -2.90
N GLY A 20 10.43 8.72 -3.16
CA GLY A 20 11.62 8.45 -3.96
C GLY A 20 12.88 9.01 -3.29
N SER A 21 13.57 9.95 -3.95
CA SER A 21 14.73 10.67 -3.41
C SER A 21 14.38 11.91 -2.59
N LEU A 22 13.11 12.32 -2.58
CA LEU A 22 12.63 13.50 -1.86
C LEU A 22 12.16 13.13 -0.45
N GLN A 23 12.25 14.10 0.45
CA GLN A 23 11.73 13.97 1.81
C GLN A 23 10.71 15.07 2.08
N ILE A 24 9.60 14.72 2.71
CA ILE A 24 8.60 15.68 3.18
C ILE A 24 9.25 16.59 4.23
N PRO A 25 9.07 17.92 4.16
CA PRO A 25 9.57 18.83 5.18
C PRO A 25 9.14 18.44 6.60
N ALA A 26 10.03 18.53 7.56
CA ALA A 26 9.81 18.07 8.93
C ALA A 26 8.54 18.68 9.57
N SER A 27 8.28 19.97 9.33
CA SER A 27 7.07 20.66 9.81
C SER A 27 5.79 20.06 9.25
N LEU A 28 5.76 19.77 7.94
CA LEU A 28 4.61 19.12 7.31
C LEU A 28 4.44 17.68 7.80
N TRP A 29 5.53 16.95 7.95
CA TRP A 29 5.51 15.59 8.48
C TRP A 29 4.97 15.53 9.91
N THR A 30 5.31 16.50 10.76
CA THR A 30 4.75 16.61 12.11
C THR A 30 3.25 16.84 12.06
N LEU A 31 2.77 17.80 11.26
CA LEU A 31 1.34 18.04 11.07
C LEU A 31 0.59 16.78 10.57
N MET A 32 1.17 16.06 9.61
CA MET A 32 0.57 14.82 9.10
C MET A 32 0.41 13.77 10.21
N LYS A 33 1.41 13.59 11.08
CA LYS A 33 1.35 12.59 12.18
C LYS A 33 0.28 12.90 13.22
N ASP A 34 0.00 14.19 13.43
CA ASP A 34 -0.96 14.68 14.42
C ASP A 34 -2.36 14.89 13.81
N SER A 35 -2.50 14.73 12.49
CA SER A 35 -3.79 14.88 11.81
C SER A 35 -4.66 13.64 11.94
N PRO A 36 -6.00 13.79 11.90
CA PRO A 36 -6.92 12.67 11.84
C PRO A 36 -6.62 11.73 10.66
N VAL A 37 -6.79 10.45 10.88
CA VAL A 37 -6.53 9.42 9.87
C VAL A 37 -7.84 8.82 9.39
N ILE A 38 -8.04 8.77 8.09
CA ILE A 38 -9.09 7.97 7.47
C ILE A 38 -8.47 6.73 6.84
N GLU A 39 -9.19 5.62 6.91
CA GLU A 39 -8.78 4.35 6.32
C GLU A 39 -9.68 4.00 5.14
N ILE A 40 -9.09 3.55 4.06
CA ILE A 40 -9.82 3.01 2.91
C ILE A 40 -9.59 1.51 2.92
N ASP A 41 -10.62 0.75 3.23
CA ASP A 41 -10.55 -0.70 3.28
C ASP A 41 -11.06 -1.29 1.95
N VAL A 42 -10.20 -2.09 1.33
CA VAL A 42 -10.44 -2.75 0.05
C VAL A 42 -10.22 -4.25 0.23
N PRO A 43 -11.15 -5.11 -0.21
CA PRO A 43 -11.01 -6.55 -0.11
C PRO A 43 -9.67 -7.04 -0.69
N ILE A 44 -9.01 -7.95 0.01
CA ILE A 44 -7.67 -8.42 -0.37
C ILE A 44 -7.63 -9.01 -1.78
N ASN A 45 -8.68 -9.68 -2.21
CA ASN A 45 -8.79 -10.24 -3.57
C ASN A 45 -8.79 -9.14 -4.64
N GLU A 46 -9.51 -8.03 -4.40
CA GLU A 46 -9.56 -6.87 -5.30
C GLU A 46 -8.18 -6.19 -5.39
N ARG A 47 -7.51 -6.06 -4.24
CA ARG A 47 -6.14 -5.54 -4.20
C ARG A 47 -5.17 -6.44 -4.98
N ALA A 48 -5.28 -7.77 -4.81
CA ALA A 48 -4.43 -8.72 -5.51
C ALA A 48 -4.66 -8.67 -7.03
N ASP A 49 -5.91 -8.65 -7.48
CA ASP A 49 -6.26 -8.57 -8.90
C ASP A 49 -5.77 -7.25 -9.53
N TYR A 50 -5.88 -6.14 -8.80
CA TYR A 50 -5.34 -4.85 -9.22
C TYR A 50 -3.81 -4.88 -9.34
N LEU A 51 -3.09 -5.40 -8.35
CA LEU A 51 -1.63 -5.50 -8.37
C LEU A 51 -1.13 -6.38 -9.50
N ILE A 52 -1.78 -7.51 -9.78
CA ILE A 52 -1.44 -8.38 -10.90
C ILE A 52 -1.56 -7.63 -12.23
N LYS A 53 -2.62 -6.85 -12.39
CA LYS A 53 -2.84 -6.05 -13.59
C LYS A 53 -1.82 -4.92 -13.73
N GLU A 54 -1.54 -4.21 -12.65
CA GLU A 54 -0.62 -3.07 -12.64
C GLU A 54 0.83 -3.51 -12.88
N TYR A 55 1.23 -4.63 -12.28
CA TYR A 55 2.59 -5.15 -12.33
C TYR A 55 2.78 -6.29 -13.33
N GLN A 56 2.01 -6.32 -14.43
CA GLN A 56 2.12 -7.36 -15.49
C GLN A 56 3.54 -7.55 -16.04
N HIS A 57 4.36 -6.51 -16.04
CA HIS A 57 5.74 -6.60 -16.49
C HIS A 57 6.60 -7.54 -15.63
N PHE A 58 6.31 -7.68 -14.33
CA PHE A 58 6.97 -8.68 -13.48
C PHE A 58 6.46 -10.09 -13.74
N ILE A 59 5.19 -10.25 -14.09
CA ILE A 59 4.62 -11.57 -14.44
C ILE A 59 5.21 -12.07 -15.76
N LYS A 60 5.44 -11.17 -16.72
CA LYS A 60 6.06 -11.51 -18.01
C LYS A 60 7.55 -11.81 -17.91
N ASP A 61 8.22 -11.30 -16.88
CA ASP A 61 9.64 -11.55 -16.61
C ASP A 61 9.82 -12.07 -15.18
N GLN A 62 9.71 -13.39 -15.02
CA GLN A 62 9.90 -14.06 -13.73
C GLN A 62 11.28 -13.82 -13.12
N ASN A 63 12.33 -13.69 -13.95
CA ASN A 63 13.68 -13.43 -13.47
C ASN A 63 13.76 -12.06 -12.80
N LEU A 64 13.12 -11.06 -13.41
CA LEU A 64 13.02 -9.72 -12.80
C LEU A 64 12.23 -9.75 -11.50
N LEU A 65 11.13 -10.50 -11.44
CA LEU A 65 10.32 -10.66 -10.22
C LEU A 65 11.17 -11.28 -9.10
N ILE A 66 11.86 -12.40 -9.38
CA ILE A 66 12.72 -13.10 -8.42
C ILE A 66 13.88 -12.19 -7.97
N LEU A 67 14.48 -11.44 -8.90
CA LEU A 67 15.54 -10.48 -8.57
C LEU A 67 15.03 -9.37 -7.61
N LYS A 68 13.82 -8.89 -7.81
CA LYS A 68 13.21 -7.90 -6.89
C LYS A 68 12.91 -8.52 -5.52
N LEU A 69 12.36 -9.73 -5.51
CA LEU A 69 12.05 -10.45 -4.29
C LEU A 69 13.32 -10.77 -3.47
N SER A 70 14.43 -11.10 -4.13
CA SER A 70 15.70 -11.40 -3.46
C SER A 70 16.25 -10.23 -2.63
N LYS A 71 15.95 -8.99 -3.03
CA LYS A 71 16.40 -7.78 -2.29
C LYS A 71 15.76 -7.66 -0.90
N VAL A 72 14.58 -8.23 -0.72
CA VAL A 72 13.85 -8.20 0.56
C VAL A 72 13.91 -9.54 1.31
N LYS A 73 14.66 -10.52 0.79
CA LYS A 73 14.78 -11.87 1.39
C LYS A 73 15.15 -11.82 2.87
N HIS A 74 16.02 -10.89 3.28
CA HIS A 74 16.47 -10.75 4.67
C HIS A 74 15.37 -10.33 5.65
N LEU A 75 14.24 -9.81 5.14
CA LEU A 75 13.05 -9.41 5.93
C LEU A 75 12.00 -10.51 6.02
N ILE A 76 12.21 -11.65 5.35
CA ILE A 76 11.20 -12.68 5.13
C ILE A 76 11.70 -14.01 5.72
N PRO A 77 10.87 -14.72 6.53
CA PRO A 77 11.22 -16.08 6.98
C PRO A 77 11.53 -17.00 5.79
N GLN A 78 12.59 -17.81 5.89
CA GLN A 78 13.07 -18.66 4.80
C GLN A 78 11.95 -19.54 4.21
N LYS A 79 11.15 -20.18 5.06
CA LYS A 79 10.03 -21.05 4.61
C LYS A 79 9.00 -20.29 3.75
N LEU A 80 8.72 -19.05 4.09
CA LEU A 80 7.77 -18.20 3.35
C LEU A 80 8.38 -17.76 2.01
N TYR A 81 9.67 -17.42 2.02
CA TYR A 81 10.40 -17.06 0.81
C TYR A 81 10.44 -18.25 -0.19
N ASP A 82 10.74 -19.47 0.28
CA ASP A 82 10.76 -20.66 -0.56
C ASP A 82 9.36 -21.00 -1.12
N HIS A 83 8.32 -20.80 -0.29
CA HIS A 83 6.94 -20.94 -0.74
C HIS A 83 6.60 -19.95 -1.87
N TRP A 84 7.02 -18.69 -1.75
CA TRP A 84 6.80 -17.69 -2.78
C TRP A 84 7.53 -18.00 -4.09
N LEU A 85 8.78 -18.47 -3.99
CA LEU A 85 9.52 -18.93 -5.19
C LEU A 85 8.78 -20.07 -5.89
N LYS A 86 8.22 -21.01 -5.13
CA LYS A 86 7.42 -22.10 -5.69
C LYS A 86 6.15 -21.56 -6.38
N LEU A 87 5.42 -20.66 -5.77
CA LEU A 87 4.21 -20.07 -6.37
C LEU A 87 4.53 -19.33 -7.69
N ILE A 88 5.66 -18.64 -7.74
CA ILE A 88 6.13 -17.97 -8.97
C ILE A 88 6.48 -19.03 -10.05
N SER A 89 7.22 -20.05 -9.68
CA SER A 89 7.59 -21.15 -10.61
C SER A 89 6.36 -21.90 -11.16
N ASP A 90 5.34 -22.07 -10.33
CA ASP A 90 4.07 -22.72 -10.69
C ASP A 90 3.09 -21.76 -11.40
N GLU A 91 3.51 -20.53 -11.71
CA GLU A 91 2.71 -19.45 -12.31
C GLU A 91 1.43 -19.08 -11.52
N LYS A 92 1.40 -19.40 -10.22
CA LYS A 92 0.31 -19.08 -9.29
C LYS A 92 0.42 -17.66 -8.75
N TYR A 93 0.43 -16.69 -9.64
CA TYR A 93 0.69 -15.29 -9.29
C TYR A 93 -0.33 -14.70 -8.33
N LYS A 94 -1.60 -15.10 -8.42
CA LYS A 94 -2.63 -14.62 -7.50
C LYS A 94 -2.39 -15.10 -6.08
N ASP A 95 -2.07 -16.37 -5.90
CA ASP A 95 -1.76 -16.95 -4.59
C ASP A 95 -0.47 -16.32 -4.02
N PHE A 96 0.51 -16.06 -4.87
CA PHE A 96 1.74 -15.36 -4.51
C PHE A 96 1.43 -13.94 -4.00
N VAL A 97 0.64 -13.15 -4.72
CA VAL A 97 0.31 -11.77 -4.33
C VAL A 97 -0.55 -11.75 -3.05
N LEU A 98 -1.54 -12.63 -2.93
CA LEU A 98 -2.33 -12.78 -1.71
C LEU A 98 -1.44 -13.10 -0.51
N SER A 99 -0.51 -14.06 -0.68
CA SER A 99 0.40 -14.42 0.40
C SER A 99 1.37 -13.29 0.79
N ILE A 100 1.83 -12.46 -0.15
CA ILE A 100 2.63 -11.26 0.16
C ILE A 100 1.79 -10.26 0.96
N LEU A 101 0.58 -9.97 0.53
CA LEU A 101 -0.30 -9.03 1.21
C LEU A 101 -0.54 -9.47 2.66
N GLU A 102 -0.96 -10.71 2.88
CA GLU A 102 -1.32 -11.23 4.20
C GLU A 102 -0.12 -11.39 5.15
N ASN A 103 0.98 -11.93 4.64
CA ASN A 103 2.09 -12.37 5.49
C ASN A 103 3.22 -11.36 5.61
N HIS A 104 3.23 -10.32 4.78
CA HIS A 104 4.29 -9.33 4.80
C HIS A 104 3.76 -7.89 4.77
N TYR A 105 3.11 -7.49 3.67
CA TYR A 105 2.78 -6.08 3.43
C TYR A 105 1.82 -5.50 4.48
N ASP A 106 0.66 -6.12 4.69
CA ASP A 106 -0.36 -5.60 5.60
C ASP A 106 0.14 -5.53 7.05
N ARG A 107 0.93 -6.51 7.46
CA ARG A 107 1.55 -6.53 8.79
C ARG A 107 2.59 -5.42 8.94
N ALA A 108 3.46 -5.26 7.95
CA ALA A 108 4.49 -4.22 7.95
C ALA A 108 3.86 -2.82 7.94
N TYR A 109 2.85 -2.63 7.09
CA TYR A 109 2.09 -1.39 7.00
C TYR A 109 1.39 -1.04 8.32
N SER A 110 0.63 -1.98 8.90
CA SER A 110 -0.05 -1.78 10.18
C SER A 110 0.92 -1.43 11.31
N ASN A 111 2.06 -2.12 11.38
CA ASN A 111 3.09 -1.85 12.38
C ASN A 111 3.74 -0.48 12.20
N SER A 112 4.03 -0.10 10.94
CA SER A 112 4.58 1.22 10.60
C SER A 112 3.60 2.34 10.97
N ARG A 113 2.34 2.17 10.61
CA ARG A 113 1.28 3.14 10.91
C ARG A 113 1.12 3.37 12.40
N LYS A 114 0.99 2.30 13.21
CA LYS A 114 0.87 2.39 14.67
C LYS A 114 2.05 3.08 15.35
N LYS A 115 3.25 3.00 14.77
CA LYS A 115 4.45 3.67 15.29
C LYS A 115 4.54 5.13 14.87
N THR A 116 3.96 5.47 13.72
CA THR A 116 4.14 6.79 13.10
C THR A 116 3.04 7.77 13.49
N TYR A 117 1.79 7.30 13.51
CA TYR A 117 0.64 8.15 13.76
C TYR A 117 0.14 8.01 15.18
N THR A 118 -0.07 9.15 15.84
CA THR A 118 -0.57 9.22 17.23
C THR A 118 -2.08 9.15 17.30
N GLN A 119 -2.76 9.54 16.23
CA GLN A 119 -4.21 9.57 16.16
C GLN A 119 -4.77 8.20 15.74
N GLU A 120 -5.90 7.83 16.34
CA GLU A 120 -6.68 6.67 15.91
C GLU A 120 -7.35 6.95 14.55
N THR A 121 -7.79 5.88 13.89
CA THR A 121 -8.59 6.01 12.66
C THR A 121 -9.93 6.64 13.01
N GLU A 122 -10.19 7.81 12.44
CA GLU A 122 -11.44 8.51 12.64
C GLU A 122 -12.60 7.83 11.92
N ASN A 123 -12.36 7.46 10.66
CA ASN A 123 -13.33 6.80 9.80
C ASN A 123 -12.67 5.74 8.91
N THR A 124 -13.40 4.64 8.67
CA THR A 124 -13.04 3.61 7.69
C THR A 124 -14.07 3.59 6.57
N TYR A 125 -13.60 3.77 5.35
CA TYR A 125 -14.43 3.75 4.14
C TYR A 125 -14.24 2.43 3.41
N GLN A 126 -15.33 1.69 3.23
CA GLN A 126 -15.33 0.44 2.47
C GLN A 126 -15.43 0.72 0.97
N VAL A 127 -14.52 0.12 0.20
CA VAL A 127 -14.49 0.17 -1.26
C VAL A 127 -14.57 -1.25 -1.78
N GLU A 128 -15.67 -1.60 -2.45
CA GLU A 128 -15.89 -2.97 -2.90
C GLU A 128 -14.97 -3.40 -4.04
N LYS A 129 -14.60 -2.45 -4.92
CA LYS A 129 -13.76 -2.72 -6.11
C LYS A 129 -12.73 -1.62 -6.34
N VAL A 130 -11.55 -2.02 -6.80
CA VAL A 130 -10.53 -1.07 -7.26
C VAL A 130 -10.92 -0.55 -8.64
N SER A 131 -11.71 0.53 -8.69
CA SER A 131 -12.15 1.14 -9.94
C SER A 131 -12.18 2.67 -9.84
N LYS A 132 -12.02 3.33 -11.01
CA LYS A 132 -12.11 4.79 -11.09
C LYS A 132 -13.46 5.33 -10.59
N SER A 133 -14.56 4.62 -10.86
CA SER A 133 -15.90 5.01 -10.41
C SER A 133 -16.02 4.98 -8.88
N GLU A 134 -15.54 3.93 -8.23
CA GLU A 134 -15.55 3.80 -6.77
C GLU A 134 -14.71 4.89 -6.10
N PHE A 135 -13.49 5.11 -6.57
CA PHE A 135 -12.65 6.16 -6.02
C PHE A 135 -13.18 7.57 -6.31
N THR A 136 -13.84 7.79 -7.44
CA THR A 136 -14.53 9.07 -7.71
C THR A 136 -15.72 9.27 -6.75
N ARG A 137 -16.47 8.21 -6.45
CA ARG A 137 -17.57 8.25 -5.47
C ARG A 137 -17.04 8.59 -4.09
N LEU A 138 -15.98 7.89 -3.65
CA LEU A 138 -15.34 8.14 -2.36
C LEU A 138 -14.82 9.59 -2.26
N ALA A 139 -14.12 10.07 -3.28
CA ALA A 139 -13.61 11.45 -3.31
C ALA A 139 -14.72 12.50 -3.16
N LYS A 140 -15.92 12.26 -3.73
CA LYS A 140 -17.08 13.14 -3.54
C LYS A 140 -17.65 13.08 -2.12
N THR A 141 -17.54 11.95 -1.46
CA THR A 141 -17.99 11.79 -0.05
C THR A 141 -17.06 12.54 0.91
N LEU A 142 -15.77 12.64 0.54
CA LEU A 142 -14.74 13.30 1.34
C LEU A 142 -14.61 14.81 1.08
N ALA A 143 -15.18 15.33 -0.01
CA ALA A 143 -15.08 16.75 -0.41
C ALA A 143 -16.11 17.63 0.28
#